data_22e5ed479a77c815a69c3a108a9b6eca
#
_entry.id   22e5ed479a77c815a69c3a108a9b6eca
#
_cell.length_a   1.000
_cell.length_b   1.000
_cell.length_c   1.000
_cell.angle_alpha   90.00
_cell.angle_beta   90.00
_cell.angle_gamma   90.00
#
_symmetry.space_group_name_H-M   'P 1'
#
loop_
_entity.id
_entity.type
_entity.pdbx_description
1 polymer ?
#
loop_
_entity_poly.entity_id
_entity_poly.type
_entity_poly.pdbx_seq_one_letter_code
_entity_poly.pdbx_strand_id
1 'polypeptide(L)'
;PLTALLAENEEGIFADCDSVAIELDLEKETVKQVLRSAKKYGKRVYAVISNMSIAMERRDFLQQIDCFVCNQQEAGMLFSDDYDHLGPAAMCRVLADNVRSARIPCMVVTMGGQGAVYARANGECGIVPAKKVDVIDTTGAGDAFFAGTVIGLTYGKGLADSCEIGSRLAASVICTAENVCPRFRPQEFGLDVEVVD
;
A
#
# COMPACT_ATOMS: atom_id res chain seq x y z
N PRO A 1 -23.91 10.34 -3.88
CA PRO A 1 -22.58 9.96 -4.33
C PRO A 1 -21.59 10.08 -3.19
N LEU A 2 -20.59 9.19 -3.10
CA LEU A 2 -19.57 9.21 -2.04
C LEU A 2 -18.85 10.56 -1.95
N THR A 3 -18.60 11.19 -3.08
CA THR A 3 -17.96 12.51 -3.16
C THR A 3 -18.73 13.58 -2.39
N ALA A 4 -20.06 13.59 -2.47
CA ALA A 4 -20.90 14.55 -1.74
C ALA A 4 -20.85 14.28 -0.23
N LEU A 5 -20.94 13.00 0.18
CA LEU A 5 -20.84 12.60 1.58
C LEU A 5 -19.50 13.04 2.20
N LEU A 6 -18.39 12.85 1.47
CA LEU A 6 -17.06 13.28 1.90
C LEU A 6 -16.97 14.80 2.06
N ALA A 7 -17.57 15.54 1.14
CA ALA A 7 -17.56 17.02 1.19
C ALA A 7 -18.40 17.57 2.35
N GLU A 8 -19.58 16.98 2.60
CA GLU A 8 -20.50 17.38 3.67
C GLU A 8 -19.97 17.06 5.07
N ASN A 9 -19.16 15.99 5.20
CA ASN A 9 -18.65 15.51 6.49
C ASN A 9 -17.12 15.60 6.59
N GLU A 10 -16.48 16.45 5.80
CA GLU A 10 -15.03 16.51 5.61
C GLU A 10 -14.28 16.61 6.94
N GLU A 11 -14.68 17.52 7.84
CA GLU A 11 -14.04 17.72 9.13
C GLU A 11 -14.16 16.48 10.02
N GLY A 12 -15.36 15.94 10.18
CA GLY A 12 -15.61 14.76 11.00
C GLY A 12 -14.89 13.49 10.51
N ILE A 13 -14.58 13.40 9.21
CA ILE A 13 -13.86 12.26 8.64
C ILE A 13 -12.34 12.44 8.74
N PHE A 14 -11.82 13.63 8.44
CA PHE A 14 -10.39 13.82 8.25
C PHE A 14 -9.67 14.48 9.45
N ALA A 15 -10.37 15.17 10.35
CA ALA A 15 -9.70 15.87 11.45
C ALA A 15 -9.05 14.90 12.44
N ASP A 16 -9.77 13.85 12.85
CA ASP A 16 -9.37 12.95 13.93
C ASP A 16 -8.75 11.62 13.45
N CYS A 17 -8.67 11.37 12.13
CA CYS A 17 -8.01 10.17 11.63
C CYS A 17 -6.48 10.31 11.67
N ASP A 18 -5.76 9.20 11.84
CA ASP A 18 -4.28 9.17 11.83
C ASP A 18 -3.74 9.16 10.39
N SER A 19 -4.40 8.43 9.51
CA SER A 19 -4.06 8.31 8.09
C SER A 19 -5.30 7.94 7.26
N VAL A 20 -5.17 8.02 5.96
CA VAL A 20 -6.22 7.67 5.00
C VAL A 20 -5.75 6.49 4.16
N ALA A 21 -6.47 5.39 4.18
CA ALA A 21 -6.23 4.23 3.32
C ALA A 21 -7.32 4.15 2.26
N ILE A 22 -6.93 4.05 1.00
CA ILE A 22 -7.87 3.97 -0.13
C ILE A 22 -7.50 2.88 -1.11
N GLU A 23 -8.52 2.33 -1.75
CA GLU A 23 -8.38 1.53 -2.95
C GLU A 23 -8.60 2.42 -4.19
N LEU A 24 -7.67 2.37 -5.15
CA LEU A 24 -7.77 3.18 -6.37
C LEU A 24 -8.69 2.50 -7.41
N ASP A 25 -9.92 2.22 -6.99
CA ASP A 25 -11.04 1.80 -7.85
C ASP A 25 -12.25 2.74 -7.69
N LEU A 26 -12.04 3.87 -7.03
CA LEU A 26 -13.06 4.90 -6.84
C LEU A 26 -13.15 5.82 -8.05
N GLU A 27 -14.28 6.51 -8.20
CA GLU A 27 -14.43 7.56 -9.20
C GLU A 27 -13.36 8.65 -9.04
N LYS A 28 -12.83 9.16 -10.15
CA LYS A 28 -11.74 10.17 -10.17
C LYS A 28 -12.03 11.39 -9.29
N GLU A 29 -13.26 11.88 -9.29
CA GLU A 29 -13.65 13.03 -8.46
C GLU A 29 -13.65 12.68 -6.97
N THR A 30 -13.95 11.43 -6.61
CA THR A 30 -13.85 10.96 -5.23
C THR A 30 -12.39 10.89 -4.78
N VAL A 31 -11.51 10.30 -5.58
CA VAL A 31 -10.06 10.27 -5.29
C VAL A 31 -9.51 11.69 -5.13
N LYS A 32 -9.86 12.59 -6.05
CA LYS A 32 -9.45 13.99 -6.00
C LYS A 32 -9.92 14.70 -4.72
N GLN A 33 -11.17 14.43 -4.30
CA GLN A 33 -11.71 14.98 -3.05
C GLN A 33 -10.94 14.44 -1.83
N VAL A 34 -10.69 13.12 -1.77
CA VAL A 34 -9.91 12.49 -0.69
C VAL A 34 -8.51 13.12 -0.59
N LEU A 35 -7.79 13.22 -1.71
CA LEU A 35 -6.43 13.80 -1.74
C LEU A 35 -6.43 15.26 -1.29
N ARG A 36 -7.42 16.05 -1.71
CA ARG A 36 -7.59 17.45 -1.29
C ARG A 36 -7.83 17.56 0.21
N SER A 37 -8.78 16.77 0.73
CA SER A 37 -9.13 16.77 2.15
C SER A 37 -7.98 16.28 3.02
N ALA A 38 -7.33 15.19 2.64
CA ALA A 38 -6.16 14.69 3.35
C ALA A 38 -5.04 15.75 3.43
N LYS A 39 -4.77 16.45 2.32
CA LYS A 39 -3.80 17.56 2.30
C LYS A 39 -4.23 18.72 3.21
N LYS A 40 -5.51 19.11 3.18
CA LYS A 40 -6.05 20.18 4.02
C LYS A 40 -5.88 19.90 5.51
N TYR A 41 -6.09 18.64 5.92
CA TYR A 41 -5.99 18.20 7.32
C TYR A 41 -4.61 17.60 7.69
N GLY A 42 -3.62 17.68 6.78
CA GLY A 42 -2.27 17.19 7.01
C GLY A 42 -2.16 15.67 7.19
N LYS A 43 -3.08 14.90 6.58
CA LYS A 43 -3.13 13.45 6.72
C LYS A 43 -2.36 12.76 5.60
N ARG A 44 -1.67 11.67 5.94
CA ARG A 44 -1.00 10.81 4.97
C ARG A 44 -2.02 9.95 4.25
N VAL A 45 -1.80 9.71 2.96
CA VAL A 45 -2.64 8.86 2.13
C VAL A 45 -1.84 7.66 1.66
N TYR A 46 -2.39 6.49 1.91
CA TYR A 46 -1.88 5.22 1.44
C TYR A 46 -2.89 4.56 0.50
N ALA A 47 -2.43 3.96 -0.57
CA ALA A 47 -3.31 3.37 -1.58
C ALA A 47 -2.87 1.98 -2.01
N VAL A 48 -3.83 1.12 -2.30
CA VAL A 48 -3.65 -0.09 -3.09
C VAL A 48 -4.27 0.12 -4.46
N ILE A 49 -3.65 -0.44 -5.48
CA ILE A 49 -4.17 -0.35 -6.85
C ILE A 49 -4.85 -1.68 -7.18
N SER A 50 -6.13 -1.62 -7.50
CA SER A 50 -6.90 -2.74 -8.05
C SER A 50 -7.34 -2.47 -9.49
N ASN A 51 -7.44 -1.18 -9.85
CA ASN A 51 -7.80 -0.74 -11.19
C ASN A 51 -6.72 0.19 -11.77
N MET A 52 -5.96 -0.34 -12.70
CA MET A 52 -4.85 0.40 -13.34
C MET A 52 -5.29 1.61 -14.16
N SER A 53 -6.55 1.67 -14.60
CA SER A 53 -7.03 2.77 -15.45
C SER A 53 -6.82 4.13 -14.80
N ILE A 54 -7.18 4.28 -13.53
CA ILE A 54 -7.01 5.54 -12.79
C ILE A 54 -5.53 5.86 -12.60
N ALA A 55 -4.74 4.87 -12.21
CA ALA A 55 -3.30 5.06 -11.99
C ALA A 55 -2.56 5.48 -13.28
N MET A 56 -2.92 4.90 -14.41
CA MET A 56 -2.32 5.23 -15.71
C MET A 56 -2.76 6.59 -16.24
N GLU A 57 -4.04 6.95 -16.10
CA GLU A 57 -4.58 8.22 -16.58
C GLU A 57 -4.24 9.41 -15.67
N ARG A 58 -4.10 9.16 -14.37
CA ARG A 58 -3.94 10.19 -13.34
C ARG A 58 -2.67 9.98 -12.50
N ARG A 59 -1.53 9.98 -13.18
CA ARG A 59 -0.22 9.90 -12.50
C ARG A 59 -0.02 11.01 -11.47
N ASP A 60 -0.67 12.15 -11.65
CA ASP A 60 -0.69 13.24 -10.67
C ASP A 60 -1.31 12.83 -9.32
N PHE A 61 -2.22 11.87 -9.29
CA PHE A 61 -2.72 11.30 -8.05
C PHE A 61 -1.64 10.48 -7.32
N LEU A 62 -0.88 9.66 -8.05
CA LEU A 62 0.20 8.87 -7.47
C LEU A 62 1.30 9.74 -6.85
N GLN A 63 1.54 10.92 -7.42
CA GLN A 63 2.50 11.89 -6.88
C GLN A 63 2.04 12.55 -5.56
N GLN A 64 0.76 12.46 -5.23
CA GLN A 64 0.14 12.99 -4.01
C GLN A 64 -0.11 11.91 -2.95
N ILE A 65 0.10 10.64 -3.27
CA ILE A 65 -0.04 9.50 -2.38
C ILE A 65 1.30 9.23 -1.70
N ASP A 66 1.32 9.13 -0.38
CA ASP A 66 2.53 8.95 0.41
C ASP A 66 3.18 7.58 0.21
N CYS A 67 2.37 6.55 0.02
CA CYS A 67 2.83 5.23 -0.37
C CYS A 67 1.69 4.46 -1.05
N PHE A 68 1.98 3.82 -2.17
CA PHE A 68 1.02 2.90 -2.75
C PHE A 68 1.62 1.52 -3.01
N VAL A 69 0.74 0.52 -2.98
CA VAL A 69 1.07 -0.89 -3.14
C VAL A 69 0.41 -1.42 -4.40
N CYS A 70 1.16 -2.15 -5.19
CA CYS A 70 0.65 -2.90 -6.35
C CYS A 70 1.45 -4.20 -6.51
N ASN A 71 1.03 -5.07 -7.41
CA ASN A 71 1.81 -6.25 -7.77
C ASN A 71 2.79 -5.96 -8.93
N GLN A 72 3.62 -6.95 -9.26
CA GLN A 72 4.65 -6.83 -10.28
C GLN A 72 4.08 -6.56 -11.68
N GLN A 73 2.97 -7.19 -12.02
CA GLN A 73 2.29 -6.99 -13.30
C GLN A 73 1.69 -5.59 -13.41
N GLU A 74 1.04 -5.11 -12.36
CA GLU A 74 0.50 -3.75 -12.27
C GLU A 74 1.59 -2.69 -12.37
N ALA A 75 2.74 -2.93 -11.74
CA ALA A 75 3.91 -2.05 -11.89
C ALA A 75 4.40 -2.00 -13.34
N GLY A 76 4.42 -3.14 -14.03
CA GLY A 76 4.74 -3.21 -15.46
C GLY A 76 3.78 -2.39 -16.32
N MET A 77 2.47 -2.51 -16.07
CA MET A 77 1.48 -1.68 -16.76
C MET A 77 1.69 -0.18 -16.52
N LEU A 78 1.97 0.21 -15.27
CA LEU A 78 2.18 1.61 -14.91
C LEU A 78 3.37 2.25 -15.64
N PHE A 79 4.45 1.50 -15.81
CA PHE A 79 5.67 1.99 -16.44
C PHE A 79 5.84 1.55 -17.91
N SER A 80 4.83 0.86 -18.45
CA SER A 80 4.81 0.37 -19.85
C SER A 80 6.00 -0.55 -20.16
N ASP A 81 6.27 -1.48 -19.25
CA ASP A 81 7.35 -2.44 -19.31
C ASP A 81 6.91 -3.82 -18.83
N ASP A 82 7.68 -4.87 -19.09
CA ASP A 82 7.42 -6.23 -18.62
C ASP A 82 8.41 -6.59 -17.50
N TYR A 83 7.87 -6.73 -16.29
CA TYR A 83 8.65 -7.05 -15.11
C TYR A 83 8.49 -8.49 -14.63
N ASP A 84 7.64 -9.30 -15.27
CA ASP A 84 7.31 -10.66 -14.80
C ASP A 84 8.55 -11.57 -14.71
N HIS A 85 9.56 -11.30 -15.52
CA HIS A 85 10.83 -12.04 -15.53
C HIS A 85 11.86 -11.55 -14.49
N LEU A 86 11.60 -10.43 -13.81
CA LEU A 86 12.56 -9.84 -12.87
C LEU A 86 12.48 -10.50 -11.49
N GLY A 87 13.64 -10.90 -10.97
CA GLY A 87 13.76 -11.26 -9.55
C GLY A 87 13.83 -9.99 -8.66
N PRO A 88 13.71 -10.16 -7.32
CA PRO A 88 13.61 -9.04 -6.38
C PRO A 88 14.73 -8.01 -6.49
N ALA A 89 15.98 -8.45 -6.67
CA ALA A 89 17.13 -7.54 -6.75
C ALA A 89 17.10 -6.67 -8.02
N ALA A 90 16.67 -7.22 -9.16
CA ALA A 90 16.51 -6.46 -10.40
C ALA A 90 15.31 -5.52 -10.30
N MET A 91 14.18 -6.04 -9.79
CA MET A 91 12.96 -5.25 -9.59
C MET A 91 13.20 -4.06 -8.65
N CYS A 92 13.95 -4.24 -7.57
CA CYS A 92 14.27 -3.16 -6.63
C CYS A 92 15.03 -2.01 -7.31
N ARG A 93 16.00 -2.31 -8.18
CA ARG A 93 16.75 -1.29 -8.93
C ARG A 93 15.87 -0.54 -9.92
N VAL A 94 15.09 -1.28 -10.71
CA VAL A 94 14.16 -0.69 -11.69
C VAL A 94 13.13 0.18 -10.99
N LEU A 95 12.57 -0.29 -9.88
CA LEU A 95 11.60 0.47 -9.11
C LEU A 95 12.17 1.77 -8.56
N ALA A 96 13.40 1.76 -8.03
CA ALA A 96 14.06 2.96 -7.50
C ALA A 96 14.25 4.04 -8.58
N ASP A 97 14.63 3.64 -9.79
CA ASP A 97 14.77 4.57 -10.91
C ASP A 97 13.42 5.11 -11.39
N ASN A 98 12.40 4.26 -11.46
CA ASN A 98 11.07 4.63 -11.91
C ASN A 98 10.35 5.58 -10.94
N VAL A 99 10.37 5.32 -9.64
CA VAL A 99 9.73 6.22 -8.66
C VAL A 99 10.38 7.59 -8.65
N ARG A 100 11.70 7.65 -8.80
CA ARG A 100 12.44 8.91 -8.90
C ARG A 100 12.05 9.69 -10.15
N SER A 101 12.08 9.04 -11.31
CA SER A 101 11.76 9.65 -12.61
C SER A 101 10.32 10.12 -12.68
N ALA A 102 9.38 9.32 -12.14
CA ALA A 102 7.95 9.65 -12.10
C ALA A 102 7.56 10.60 -10.95
N ARG A 103 8.48 10.95 -10.06
CA ARG A 103 8.23 11.76 -8.85
C ARG A 103 7.17 11.15 -7.94
N ILE A 104 7.14 9.82 -7.85
CA ILE A 104 6.25 9.08 -6.96
C ILE A 104 6.93 9.01 -5.59
N PRO A 105 6.27 9.43 -4.50
CA PRO A 105 6.91 9.49 -3.18
C PRO A 105 7.41 8.13 -2.68
N CYS A 106 6.56 7.12 -2.78
CA CYS A 106 6.87 5.76 -2.34
C CYS A 106 6.00 4.73 -3.08
N MET A 107 6.60 3.63 -3.44
CA MET A 107 5.94 2.51 -4.08
C MET A 107 6.44 1.19 -3.51
N VAL A 108 5.52 0.26 -3.29
CA VAL A 108 5.81 -1.11 -2.88
C VAL A 108 5.23 -2.05 -3.92
N VAL A 109 6.03 -3.00 -4.38
CA VAL A 109 5.62 -4.00 -5.37
C VAL A 109 5.68 -5.39 -4.76
N THR A 110 4.54 -6.04 -4.67
CA THR A 110 4.46 -7.43 -4.23
C THR A 110 4.82 -8.38 -5.36
N MET A 111 5.58 -9.44 -5.04
CA MET A 111 6.12 -10.41 -5.98
C MET A 111 5.75 -11.85 -5.60
N GLY A 112 4.59 -12.03 -4.99
CA GLY A 112 4.09 -13.33 -4.54
C GLY A 112 5.08 -14.06 -3.62
N GLY A 113 5.41 -15.29 -3.95
CA GLY A 113 6.35 -16.11 -3.18
C GLY A 113 7.79 -15.57 -3.12
N GLN A 114 8.14 -14.55 -3.90
CA GLN A 114 9.44 -13.86 -3.84
C GLN A 114 9.46 -12.69 -2.85
N GLY A 115 8.34 -12.35 -2.23
CA GLY A 115 8.22 -11.27 -1.25
C GLY A 115 7.75 -9.96 -1.86
N ALA A 116 8.39 -8.87 -1.46
CA ALA A 116 8.08 -7.53 -1.96
C ALA A 116 9.35 -6.70 -2.10
N VAL A 117 9.31 -5.70 -2.96
CA VAL A 117 10.32 -4.66 -3.08
C VAL A 117 9.68 -3.30 -2.83
N TYR A 118 10.45 -2.38 -2.29
CA TYR A 118 9.98 -1.01 -2.07
C TYR A 118 11.03 0.01 -2.53
N ALA A 119 10.56 1.17 -2.91
CA ALA A 119 11.42 2.31 -3.21
C ALA A 119 10.72 3.64 -2.90
N ARG A 120 11.53 4.62 -2.47
CA ARG A 120 11.14 6.02 -2.28
C ARG A 120 11.87 6.92 -3.26
N ALA A 121 11.27 8.04 -3.58
CA ALA A 121 11.88 9.06 -4.43
C ALA A 121 13.21 9.62 -3.88
N ASN A 122 13.43 9.53 -2.55
CA ASN A 122 14.66 9.94 -1.89
C ASN A 122 15.85 8.97 -2.06
N GLY A 123 15.64 7.84 -2.73
CA GLY A 123 16.64 6.80 -2.97
C GLY A 123 16.61 5.63 -1.98
N GLU A 124 15.80 5.67 -0.93
CA GLU A 124 15.58 4.52 -0.06
C GLU A 124 14.92 3.40 -0.86
N CYS A 125 15.50 2.21 -0.85
CA CYS A 125 14.93 1.02 -1.48
C CYS A 125 15.37 -0.24 -0.75
N GLY A 126 14.59 -1.31 -0.92
CA GLY A 126 14.91 -2.58 -0.28
C GLY A 126 13.98 -3.71 -0.69
N ILE A 127 14.28 -4.88 -0.15
CA ILE A 127 13.61 -6.15 -0.42
C ILE A 127 13.13 -6.73 0.90
N VAL A 128 11.88 -7.15 0.94
CA VAL A 128 11.29 -7.89 2.06
C VAL A 128 10.97 -9.30 1.57
N PRO A 129 11.63 -10.33 2.10
CA PRO A 129 11.41 -11.70 1.67
C PRO A 129 10.01 -12.20 2.08
N ALA A 130 9.43 -13.07 1.25
CA ALA A 130 8.19 -13.73 1.60
C ALA A 130 8.39 -14.67 2.82
N LYS A 131 7.34 -14.82 3.62
CA LYS A 131 7.31 -15.82 4.67
C LYS A 131 7.07 -17.21 4.05
N LYS A 132 7.86 -18.18 4.47
CA LYS A 132 7.67 -19.58 4.06
C LYS A 132 6.55 -20.18 4.89
N VAL A 133 5.46 -20.49 4.24
CA VAL A 133 4.24 -21.04 4.85
C VAL A 133 3.59 -22.05 3.90
N ASP A 134 2.75 -22.91 4.44
CA ASP A 134 1.92 -23.81 3.63
C ASP A 134 0.73 -23.03 3.09
N VAL A 135 0.72 -22.82 1.78
CA VAL A 135 -0.29 -22.01 1.09
C VAL A 135 -1.55 -22.85 0.84
N ILE A 136 -2.67 -22.38 1.35
CA ILE A 136 -4.01 -22.96 1.11
C ILE A 136 -4.73 -22.18 0.00
N ASP A 137 -4.80 -20.86 0.13
CA ASP A 137 -5.41 -19.95 -0.86
C ASP A 137 -4.63 -18.62 -0.86
N THR A 138 -4.41 -18.05 -2.04
CA THR A 138 -3.71 -16.76 -2.17
C THR A 138 -4.65 -15.56 -2.23
N THR A 139 -5.96 -15.78 -2.22
CA THR A 139 -6.97 -14.71 -2.24
C THR A 139 -6.85 -13.83 -1.00
N GLY A 140 -6.87 -12.53 -1.19
CA GLY A 140 -6.74 -11.55 -0.10
C GLY A 140 -5.30 -11.30 0.39
N ALA A 141 -4.30 -12.00 -0.14
CA ALA A 141 -2.90 -11.80 0.26
C ALA A 141 -2.41 -10.38 0.01
N GLY A 142 -2.76 -9.80 -1.15
CA GLY A 142 -2.41 -8.43 -1.51
C GLY A 142 -3.03 -7.40 -0.56
N ASP A 143 -4.31 -7.55 -0.26
CA ASP A 143 -5.05 -6.68 0.65
C ASP A 143 -4.50 -6.77 2.07
N ALA A 144 -4.20 -7.97 2.54
CA ALA A 144 -3.58 -8.18 3.84
C ALA A 144 -2.17 -7.57 3.91
N PHE A 145 -1.37 -7.72 2.86
CA PHE A 145 -0.06 -7.08 2.75
C PHE A 145 -0.19 -5.55 2.82
N PHE A 146 -1.11 -4.99 2.05
CA PHE A 146 -1.39 -3.55 2.08
C PHE A 146 -1.82 -3.09 3.47
N ALA A 147 -2.80 -3.77 4.09
CA ALA A 147 -3.30 -3.44 5.41
C ALA A 147 -2.17 -3.43 6.47
N GLY A 148 -1.33 -4.46 6.51
CA GLY A 148 -0.21 -4.54 7.43
C GLY A 148 0.84 -3.46 7.20
N THR A 149 1.14 -3.14 5.94
CA THR A 149 2.06 -2.07 5.58
C THR A 149 1.53 -0.71 6.02
N VAL A 150 0.25 -0.43 5.78
CA VAL A 150 -0.41 0.82 6.21
C VAL A 150 -0.43 0.97 7.72
N ILE A 151 -0.75 -0.10 8.45
CA ILE A 151 -0.72 -0.10 9.91
C ILE A 151 0.68 0.28 10.41
N GLY A 152 1.73 -0.38 9.90
CA GLY A 152 3.10 -0.07 10.29
C GLY A 152 3.47 1.39 10.04
N LEU A 153 3.16 1.92 8.85
CA LEU A 153 3.41 3.31 8.49
C LEU A 153 2.62 4.30 9.35
N THR A 154 1.36 3.99 9.65
CA THR A 154 0.49 4.83 10.50
C THR A 154 1.04 4.93 11.92
N TYR A 155 1.57 3.83 12.46
CA TYR A 155 2.23 3.81 13.78
C TYR A 155 3.71 4.25 13.75
N GLY A 156 4.16 4.88 12.67
CA GLY A 156 5.49 5.49 12.58
C GLY A 156 6.64 4.52 12.39
N LYS A 157 6.37 3.26 12.01
CA LYS A 157 7.43 2.31 11.64
C LYS A 157 8.11 2.73 10.36
N GLY A 158 9.37 2.35 10.21
CA GLY A 158 10.08 2.47 8.93
C GLY A 158 9.42 1.65 7.83
N LEU A 159 9.72 1.97 6.56
CA LEU A 159 9.09 1.31 5.42
C LEU A 159 9.42 -0.19 5.36
N ALA A 160 10.65 -0.58 5.65
CA ALA A 160 11.06 -1.98 5.72
C ALA A 160 10.25 -2.76 6.77
N ASP A 161 10.15 -2.23 8.00
CA ASP A 161 9.40 -2.86 9.09
C ASP A 161 7.90 -2.91 8.78
N SER A 162 7.36 -1.87 8.15
CA SER A 162 5.96 -1.83 7.73
C SER A 162 5.65 -2.90 6.67
N CYS A 163 6.52 -3.06 5.67
CA CYS A 163 6.39 -4.12 4.68
C CYS A 163 6.57 -5.53 5.30
N GLU A 164 7.40 -5.65 6.33
CA GLU A 164 7.54 -6.90 7.09
C GLU A 164 6.23 -7.26 7.83
N ILE A 165 5.55 -6.28 8.42
CA ILE A 165 4.21 -6.46 8.99
C ILE A 165 3.24 -6.91 7.90
N GLY A 166 3.25 -6.25 6.74
CA GLY A 166 2.46 -6.64 5.57
C GLY A 166 2.70 -8.08 5.14
N SER A 167 3.97 -8.49 5.04
CA SER A 167 4.36 -9.87 4.69
C SER A 167 3.85 -10.90 5.70
N ARG A 168 3.88 -10.58 7.00
CA ARG A 168 3.37 -11.47 8.06
C ARG A 168 1.84 -11.58 8.01
N LEU A 169 1.13 -10.47 7.77
CA LEU A 169 -0.33 -10.51 7.60
C LEU A 169 -0.72 -11.31 6.37
N ALA A 170 -0.09 -11.07 5.22
CA ALA A 170 -0.33 -11.85 4.01
C ALA A 170 -0.12 -13.35 4.24
N ALA A 171 0.97 -13.71 4.91
CA ALA A 171 1.25 -15.10 5.26
C ALA A 171 0.16 -15.72 6.15
N SER A 172 -0.38 -14.97 7.11
CA SER A 172 -1.47 -15.45 7.98
C SER A 172 -2.77 -15.72 7.23
N VAL A 173 -3.05 -14.94 6.18
CA VAL A 173 -4.25 -15.10 5.35
C VAL A 173 -4.12 -16.33 4.44
N ILE A 174 -3.00 -16.48 3.75
CA ILE A 174 -2.82 -17.57 2.77
C ILE A 174 -2.69 -18.97 3.39
N CYS A 175 -2.50 -19.06 4.71
CA CYS A 175 -2.49 -20.32 5.47
C CYS A 175 -3.89 -20.80 5.87
N THR A 176 -4.95 -20.08 5.52
CA THR A 176 -6.32 -20.42 5.88
C THR A 176 -7.21 -20.43 4.63
N ALA A 177 -8.41 -21.02 4.77
CA ALA A 177 -9.44 -20.94 3.75
C ALA A 177 -10.26 -19.64 3.84
N GLU A 178 -9.96 -18.80 4.82
CA GLU A 178 -10.59 -17.49 5.02
C GLU A 178 -9.72 -16.40 4.38
N ASN A 179 -10.33 -15.44 3.69
CA ASN A 179 -9.64 -14.37 2.99
C ASN A 179 -9.25 -13.20 3.89
N VAL A 180 -9.24 -13.43 5.20
CA VAL A 180 -8.92 -12.44 6.23
C VAL A 180 -7.97 -13.03 7.26
N CYS A 181 -7.20 -12.16 7.93
CA CYS A 181 -6.35 -12.58 9.02
C CYS A 181 -7.23 -13.13 10.17
N PRO A 182 -7.07 -14.40 10.59
CA PRO A 182 -7.88 -15.00 11.64
C PRO A 182 -7.78 -14.28 12.98
N ARG A 183 -6.62 -13.68 13.23
CA ARG A 183 -6.34 -12.96 14.46
C ARG A 183 -5.21 -11.95 14.28
N PHE A 184 -5.53 -10.67 14.39
CA PHE A 184 -4.54 -9.61 14.45
C PHE A 184 -4.39 -9.11 15.89
N ARG A 185 -3.18 -9.22 16.44
CA ARG A 185 -2.82 -8.65 17.75
C ARG A 185 -1.71 -7.64 17.55
N PRO A 186 -1.96 -6.35 17.74
CA PRO A 186 -0.97 -5.29 17.49
C PRO A 186 0.38 -5.54 18.17
N GLN A 187 0.36 -6.02 19.42
CA GLN A 187 1.57 -6.26 20.22
C GLN A 187 2.50 -7.32 19.60
N GLU A 188 1.94 -8.31 18.86
CA GLU A 188 2.73 -9.34 18.16
C GLU A 188 3.54 -8.73 17.01
N PHE A 189 3.19 -7.53 16.56
CA PHE A 189 3.87 -6.76 15.53
C PHE A 189 4.70 -5.59 16.10
N GLY A 190 4.86 -5.52 17.43
CA GLY A 190 5.57 -4.44 18.09
C GLY A 190 4.88 -3.08 17.93
N LEU A 191 3.56 -3.09 17.82
CA LEU A 191 2.72 -1.91 17.80
C LEU A 191 2.20 -1.68 19.22
N ASP A 192 2.71 -0.65 19.87
CA ASP A 192 2.21 -0.21 21.17
C ASP A 192 0.93 0.58 20.92
N VAL A 193 -0.19 -0.12 20.99
CA VAL A 193 -1.51 0.49 20.96
C VAL A 193 -1.97 0.62 22.41
N GLU A 194 -2.08 1.84 22.90
CA GLU A 194 -2.91 2.07 24.09
C GLU A 194 -4.36 1.74 23.68
N VAL A 195 -4.86 0.63 24.19
CA VAL A 195 -6.28 0.32 24.06
C VAL A 195 -7.01 1.36 24.92
N VAL A 196 -7.61 2.33 24.27
CA VAL A 196 -8.55 3.23 24.92
C VAL A 196 -9.83 2.41 25.11
N ASP A 197 -10.09 2.00 26.37
CA ASP A 197 -11.32 1.33 26.80
C ASP A 197 -12.55 2.24 26.61
#